data_ced31c2807a9b5e163c87ff0acdf62d8
#
_entry.id   ced31c2807a9b5e163c87ff0acdf62d8
#
_cell.length_a   1.000
_cell.length_b   1.000
_cell.length_c   1.000
_cell.angle_alpha   90.00
_cell.angle_beta   90.00
_cell.angle_gamma   90.00
#
_symmetry.space_group_name_H-M   'P 1'
#
loop_
_entity.id
_entity.type
_entity.pdbx_description
1 polymer ?
#
loop_
_entity_poly.entity_id
_entity_poly.type
_entity_poly.pdbx_seq_one_letter_code
_entity_poly.pdbx_strand_id
1 'polypeptide(L)'
;MFPKVKYEDNTLIENKINNLINNIYLRHGIDIKRKKVLEDSIGEFNSSFQQSYKIKNILGIKFINWMYYDGAAHGNDEIVSLNINLNNGEEFEFKDIFRGKYKDTIINLVKDKLKQHDCKDSYFDFDNIQLRDTQEFYISDNKLIIIFFKYEIAPGCCGSIEISLDLNEVVMYINPNGPLYFLYADYDTSHVERGHTILFAMDAYKKISNKSLKEEQLKTADN
;
A
#
# COMPACT_ATOMS: atom_id res chain seq x y z
N MET A 1 19.11 2.07 11.32
CA MET A 1 19.69 1.81 9.96
C MET A 1 18.63 2.18 8.95
N PHE A 2 18.99 2.90 7.87
CA PHE A 2 18.01 3.31 6.84
C PHE A 2 17.98 2.30 5.70
N PRO A 3 16.81 1.99 5.12
CA PRO A 3 16.72 1.06 4.02
C PRO A 3 17.40 1.61 2.75
N LYS A 4 17.97 0.72 1.99
CA LYS A 4 18.52 1.00 0.68
C LYS A 4 18.21 -0.17 -0.24
N VAL A 5 17.59 0.10 -1.37
CA VAL A 5 17.34 -0.90 -2.41
C VAL A 5 18.51 -0.92 -3.37
N LYS A 6 18.98 -2.12 -3.71
CA LYS A 6 19.93 -2.36 -4.78
C LYS A 6 19.22 -3.11 -5.91
N TYR A 7 19.30 -2.58 -7.12
CA TYR A 7 18.66 -3.13 -8.31
C TYR A 7 19.73 -3.29 -9.41
N GLU A 8 20.30 -4.48 -9.51
CA GLU A 8 21.54 -4.72 -10.27
C GLU A 8 21.41 -4.44 -11.76
N ASP A 9 20.21 -4.65 -12.33
CA ASP A 9 19.99 -4.55 -13.76
C ASP A 9 19.57 -3.14 -14.23
N ASN A 10 19.24 -2.22 -13.30
CA ASN A 10 18.74 -0.90 -13.68
C ASN A 10 19.00 0.18 -12.61
N THR A 11 20.12 0.86 -12.78
CA THR A 11 20.54 1.97 -11.89
C THR A 11 19.54 3.12 -11.85
N LEU A 12 18.80 3.38 -12.94
CA LEU A 12 17.80 4.45 -12.97
C LEU A 12 16.63 4.13 -12.02
N ILE A 13 16.13 2.90 -12.06
CA ILE A 13 15.07 2.43 -11.16
C ILE A 13 15.57 2.40 -9.72
N GLU A 14 16.79 1.91 -9.47
CA GLU A 14 17.43 1.95 -8.16
C GLU A 14 17.43 3.35 -7.57
N ASN A 15 17.86 4.34 -8.36
CA ASN A 15 17.93 5.73 -7.92
C ASN A 15 16.53 6.30 -7.62
N LYS A 16 15.51 6.00 -8.46
CA LYS A 16 14.14 6.42 -8.22
C LYS A 16 13.63 5.88 -6.88
N ILE A 17 13.78 4.58 -6.62
CA ILE A 17 13.33 3.93 -5.39
C ILE A 17 14.03 4.51 -4.17
N ASN A 18 15.34 4.67 -4.22
CA ASN A 18 16.10 5.23 -3.11
C ASN A 18 15.76 6.72 -2.86
N ASN A 19 15.35 7.46 -3.89
CA ASN A 19 14.83 8.81 -3.72
C ASN A 19 13.44 8.80 -3.05
N LEU A 20 12.55 7.87 -3.39
CA LEU A 20 11.25 7.71 -2.71
C LEU A 20 11.46 7.43 -1.22
N ILE A 21 12.34 6.50 -0.88
CA ILE A 21 12.71 6.19 0.52
C ILE A 21 13.22 7.45 1.23
N ASN A 22 14.14 8.20 0.61
CA ASN A 22 14.66 9.43 1.19
C ASN A 22 13.55 10.47 1.42
N ASN A 23 12.60 10.59 0.48
CA ASN A 23 11.50 11.55 0.58
C ASN A 23 10.57 11.24 1.75
N ILE A 24 10.34 9.96 2.08
CA ILE A 24 9.58 9.59 3.29
C ILE A 24 10.22 10.20 4.53
N TYR A 25 11.51 10.01 4.69
CA TYR A 25 12.22 10.56 5.86
C TYR A 25 12.27 12.09 5.85
N LEU A 26 12.43 12.70 4.68
CA LEU A 26 12.42 14.17 4.56
C LEU A 26 11.07 14.79 4.95
N ARG A 27 9.95 14.12 4.71
CA ARG A 27 8.63 14.57 5.19
C ARG A 27 8.56 14.71 6.71
N HIS A 28 9.38 13.92 7.42
CA HIS A 28 9.51 13.96 8.87
C HIS A 28 10.70 14.82 9.34
N GLY A 29 11.24 15.68 8.49
CA GLY A 29 12.38 16.53 8.86
C GLY A 29 13.71 15.77 9.04
N ILE A 30 13.83 14.55 8.48
CA ILE A 30 15.03 13.72 8.60
C ILE A 30 15.75 13.61 7.26
N ASP A 31 16.97 14.14 7.18
CA ASP A 31 17.84 13.95 6.01
C ASP A 31 18.76 12.76 6.22
N ILE A 32 18.40 11.60 5.67
CA ILE A 32 19.17 10.37 5.80
C ILE A 32 20.53 10.44 5.08
N LYS A 33 20.66 11.26 4.02
CA LYS A 33 21.92 11.43 3.29
C LYS A 33 22.93 12.20 4.11
N ARG A 34 22.46 13.21 4.85
CA ARG A 34 23.26 14.04 5.76
C ARG A 34 23.31 13.48 7.19
N LYS A 35 22.53 12.44 7.49
CA LYS A 35 22.36 11.87 8.84
C LYS A 35 22.00 12.95 9.85
N LYS A 36 21.09 13.85 9.48
CA LYS A 36 20.73 15.01 10.27
C LYS A 36 19.22 15.15 10.40
N VAL A 37 18.76 15.48 11.61
CA VAL A 37 17.42 16.01 11.86
C VAL A 37 17.39 17.45 11.39
N LEU A 38 16.42 17.81 10.55
CA LEU A 38 16.30 19.14 9.96
C LEU A 38 15.37 20.06 10.76
N GLU A 39 14.43 19.48 11.50
CA GLU A 39 13.49 20.22 12.35
C GLU A 39 14.02 20.27 13.78
N ASP A 40 14.29 21.46 14.27
CA ASP A 40 14.84 21.68 15.61
C ASP A 40 13.87 21.24 16.76
N SER A 41 12.59 21.04 16.44
CA SER A 41 11.58 20.56 17.40
C SER A 41 11.59 19.05 17.61
N ILE A 42 12.28 18.27 16.77
CA ILE A 42 12.39 16.82 16.95
C ILE A 42 13.57 16.50 17.85
N GLY A 43 13.31 16.10 19.10
CA GLY A 43 14.33 15.69 20.06
C GLY A 43 14.87 14.28 19.77
N GLU A 44 13.98 13.33 19.46
CA GLU A 44 14.37 11.97 19.11
C GLU A 44 13.58 11.45 17.89
N PHE A 45 14.28 10.68 17.04
CA PHE A 45 13.68 9.96 15.93
C PHE A 45 14.26 8.56 15.83
N ASN A 46 13.37 7.57 15.85
CA ASN A 46 13.70 6.18 15.58
C ASN A 46 12.85 5.63 14.43
N SER A 47 13.43 4.86 13.56
CA SER A 47 12.73 4.21 12.47
C SER A 47 13.18 2.78 12.31
N SER A 48 12.23 1.88 12.19
CA SER A 48 12.43 0.52 11.72
C SER A 48 11.68 0.33 10.41
N PHE A 49 12.12 -0.65 9.63
CA PHE A 49 11.47 -0.98 8.36
C PHE A 49 11.51 -2.48 8.11
N GLN A 50 10.53 -2.93 7.34
CA GLN A 50 10.47 -4.30 6.85
C GLN A 50 9.96 -4.33 5.42
N GLN A 51 10.38 -5.32 4.64
CA GLN A 51 9.73 -5.63 3.39
C GLN A 51 8.36 -6.24 3.72
N SER A 52 7.27 -5.55 3.39
CA SER A 52 5.92 -6.04 3.67
C SER A 52 5.46 -7.03 2.60
N TYR A 53 5.93 -6.85 1.37
CA TYR A 53 5.49 -7.62 0.22
C TYR A 53 6.50 -7.58 -0.91
N LYS A 54 6.72 -8.71 -1.58
CA LYS A 54 7.44 -8.78 -2.85
C LYS A 54 6.84 -9.86 -3.73
N ILE A 55 6.15 -9.47 -4.79
CA ILE A 55 5.61 -10.39 -5.79
C ILE A 55 5.73 -9.80 -7.18
N LYS A 56 6.20 -10.61 -8.13
CA LYS A 56 6.43 -10.14 -9.51
C LYS A 56 7.20 -8.80 -9.48
N ASN A 57 6.59 -7.76 -10.01
CA ASN A 57 7.18 -6.44 -10.15
C ASN A 57 6.75 -5.45 -9.07
N ILE A 58 6.22 -5.92 -7.94
CA ILE A 58 5.78 -5.06 -6.82
C ILE A 58 6.67 -5.28 -5.61
N LEU A 59 7.08 -4.18 -5.00
CA LEU A 59 7.79 -4.14 -3.73
C LEU A 59 7.00 -3.27 -2.75
N GLY A 60 6.66 -3.83 -1.60
CA GLY A 60 6.12 -3.09 -0.47
C GLY A 60 7.17 -2.96 0.64
N ILE A 61 7.29 -1.78 1.22
CA ILE A 61 8.13 -1.50 2.39
C ILE A 61 7.25 -0.82 3.43
N LYS A 62 7.20 -1.39 4.62
CA LYS A 62 6.53 -0.81 5.79
C LYS A 62 7.59 -0.15 6.67
N PHE A 63 7.37 1.10 7.04
CA PHE A 63 8.15 1.86 8.00
C PHE A 63 7.34 2.02 9.29
N ILE A 64 8.00 1.87 10.41
CA ILE A 64 7.46 2.18 11.73
C ILE A 64 8.37 3.27 12.29
N ASN A 65 7.86 4.49 12.29
CA ASN A 65 8.56 5.68 12.74
C ASN A 65 8.09 6.03 14.15
N TRP A 66 9.01 6.39 15.02
CA TRP A 66 8.72 6.94 16.32
C TRP A 66 9.45 8.28 16.45
N MET A 67 8.72 9.31 16.88
CA MET A 67 9.24 10.66 17.02
C MET A 67 8.85 11.22 18.39
N TYR A 68 9.79 11.92 19.01
CA TYR A 68 9.53 12.73 20.18
C TYR A 68 9.86 14.18 19.86
N TYR A 69 8.88 15.05 20.02
CA TYR A 69 9.06 16.49 19.86
C TYR A 69 9.41 17.12 21.21
N ASP A 70 10.38 18.04 21.23
CA ASP A 70 10.83 18.68 22.45
C ASP A 70 9.67 19.39 23.16
N GLY A 71 9.47 19.06 24.46
CA GLY A 71 8.37 19.55 25.25
C GLY A 71 7.03 18.81 25.12
N ALA A 72 6.95 17.78 24.26
CA ALA A 72 5.76 16.94 24.17
C ALA A 72 5.62 16.04 25.42
N ALA A 73 4.37 15.72 25.80
CA ALA A 73 4.09 14.84 26.92
C ALA A 73 4.51 13.38 26.65
N HIS A 74 4.55 12.96 25.38
CA HIS A 74 4.93 11.61 24.95
C HIS A 74 5.37 11.60 23.48
N GLY A 75 6.06 10.55 23.07
CA GLY A 75 6.39 10.31 21.67
C GLY A 75 5.16 9.92 20.84
N ASN A 76 5.30 10.05 19.54
CA ASN A 76 4.30 9.64 18.56
C ASN A 76 4.86 8.58 17.61
N ASP A 77 4.10 7.54 17.38
CA ASP A 77 4.39 6.49 16.41
C ASP A 77 3.50 6.64 15.18
N GLU A 78 4.08 6.35 14.04
CA GLU A 78 3.43 6.40 12.74
C GLU A 78 3.85 5.20 11.90
N ILE A 79 2.89 4.60 11.22
CA ILE A 79 3.13 3.56 10.23
C ILE A 79 3.00 4.19 8.85
N VAL A 80 4.05 4.12 8.06
CA VAL A 80 4.07 4.60 6.67
C VAL A 80 4.45 3.44 5.77
N SER A 81 3.82 3.33 4.63
CA SER A 81 4.15 2.32 3.63
C SER A 81 4.61 2.95 2.33
N LEU A 82 5.42 2.22 1.60
CA LEU A 82 5.88 2.57 0.27
C LEU A 82 5.61 1.38 -0.64
N ASN A 83 4.68 1.54 -1.56
CA ASN A 83 4.29 0.52 -2.52
C ASN A 83 4.82 0.91 -3.90
N ILE A 84 5.71 0.09 -4.47
CA ILE A 84 6.53 0.45 -5.64
C ILE A 84 6.29 -0.55 -6.77
N ASN A 85 6.08 -0.02 -7.97
CA ASN A 85 6.16 -0.80 -9.20
C ASN A 85 7.62 -0.85 -9.68
N LEU A 86 8.23 -2.02 -9.62
CA LEU A 86 9.63 -2.23 -9.98
C LEU A 86 9.93 -2.10 -11.49
N ASN A 87 8.91 -2.13 -12.35
CA ASN A 87 9.11 -1.91 -13.79
C ASN A 87 9.52 -0.46 -14.11
N ASN A 88 9.03 0.50 -13.34
CA ASN A 88 9.28 1.92 -13.59
C ASN A 88 9.87 2.66 -12.38
N GLY A 89 9.95 2.01 -11.21
CA GLY A 89 10.44 2.58 -9.96
C GLY A 89 9.52 3.65 -9.37
N GLU A 90 8.22 3.61 -9.69
CA GLU A 90 7.24 4.58 -9.23
C GLU A 90 6.39 4.02 -8.09
N GLU A 91 6.05 4.89 -7.15
CA GLU A 91 5.09 4.62 -6.09
C GLU A 91 3.68 4.57 -6.67
N PHE A 92 2.82 3.72 -6.12
CA PHE A 92 1.39 3.72 -6.40
C PHE A 92 0.59 3.89 -5.12
N GLU A 93 -0.52 4.61 -5.24
CA GLU A 93 -1.41 4.97 -4.15
C GLU A 93 -2.60 4.01 -4.06
N PHE A 94 -3.37 4.11 -2.99
CA PHE A 94 -4.56 3.31 -2.74
C PHE A 94 -5.57 3.35 -3.90
N LYS A 95 -5.82 4.53 -4.46
CA LYS A 95 -6.73 4.72 -5.59
C LYS A 95 -6.29 3.99 -6.87
N ASP A 96 -4.98 3.77 -7.06
CA ASP A 96 -4.43 3.15 -8.26
C ASP A 96 -4.68 1.63 -8.31
N ILE A 97 -4.94 1.03 -7.12
CA ILE A 97 -5.25 -0.39 -6.99
C ILE A 97 -6.61 -0.71 -7.58
N PHE A 98 -7.58 0.20 -7.44
CA PHE A 98 -8.98 -0.09 -7.64
C PHE A 98 -9.59 0.61 -8.85
N ARG A 99 -10.77 0.14 -9.26
CA ARG A 99 -11.61 0.73 -10.30
C ARG A 99 -13.06 0.84 -9.86
N GLY A 100 -13.81 1.70 -10.52
CA GLY A 100 -15.25 1.86 -10.29
C GLY A 100 -15.60 2.40 -8.90
N LYS A 101 -16.75 2.02 -8.41
CA LYS A 101 -17.29 2.47 -7.11
C LYS A 101 -16.85 1.54 -5.97
N TYR A 102 -15.56 1.38 -5.77
CA TYR A 102 -15.01 0.47 -4.77
C TYR A 102 -15.14 0.96 -3.32
N LYS A 103 -15.16 2.28 -3.10
CA LYS A 103 -15.05 2.86 -1.76
C LYS A 103 -16.17 2.41 -0.82
N ASP A 104 -17.43 2.41 -1.30
CA ASP A 104 -18.57 2.04 -0.47
C ASP A 104 -18.49 0.58 0.00
N THR A 105 -18.02 -0.32 -0.86
CA THR A 105 -17.87 -1.72 -0.50
C THR A 105 -16.70 -1.92 0.46
N ILE A 106 -15.54 -1.32 0.16
CA ILE A 106 -14.36 -1.50 1.00
C ILE A 106 -14.58 -0.87 2.38
N ILE A 107 -15.19 0.31 2.46
CA ILE A 107 -15.46 0.93 3.77
C ILE A 107 -16.44 0.11 4.61
N ASN A 108 -17.41 -0.57 4.00
CA ASN A 108 -18.31 -1.45 4.74
C ASN A 108 -17.55 -2.67 5.30
N LEU A 109 -16.67 -3.29 4.51
CA LEU A 109 -15.79 -4.37 5.00
C LEU A 109 -14.88 -3.90 6.14
N VAL A 110 -14.30 -2.70 6.01
CA VAL A 110 -13.50 -2.07 7.06
C VAL A 110 -14.32 -1.86 8.32
N LYS A 111 -15.52 -1.27 8.21
CA LYS A 111 -16.42 -1.03 9.36
C LYS A 111 -16.82 -2.34 10.05
N ASP A 112 -17.04 -3.41 9.32
CA ASP A 112 -17.35 -4.72 9.94
C ASP A 112 -16.17 -5.29 10.72
N LYS A 113 -14.94 -5.07 10.28
CA LYS A 113 -13.73 -5.43 11.06
C LYS A 113 -13.53 -4.49 12.27
N LEU A 114 -13.77 -3.19 12.10
CA LEU A 114 -13.67 -2.21 13.19
C LEU A 114 -14.63 -2.52 14.35
N LYS A 115 -15.84 -3.03 14.09
CA LYS A 115 -16.79 -3.48 15.14
C LYS A 115 -16.24 -4.61 16.03
N GLN A 116 -15.20 -5.31 15.55
CA GLN A 116 -14.57 -6.42 16.28
C GLN A 116 -13.19 -6.03 16.85
N HIS A 117 -12.73 -4.80 16.58
CA HIS A 117 -11.45 -4.30 17.05
C HIS A 117 -11.49 -3.97 18.55
N ASP A 118 -10.35 -4.04 19.23
CA ASP A 118 -10.26 -3.77 20.70
C ASP A 118 -10.71 -2.35 21.06
N CYS A 119 -10.55 -1.38 20.16
CA CYS A 119 -10.99 0.01 20.36
C CYS A 119 -12.41 0.30 19.86
N LYS A 120 -13.25 -0.71 19.60
CA LYS A 120 -14.58 -0.55 18.99
C LYS A 120 -15.52 0.44 19.66
N ASP A 121 -15.38 0.64 20.97
CA ASP A 121 -16.22 1.51 21.76
C ASP A 121 -15.64 2.94 21.90
N SER A 122 -14.52 3.23 21.23
CA SER A 122 -13.76 4.48 21.38
C SER A 122 -13.65 5.30 20.11
N TYR A 123 -14.31 4.92 19.02
CA TYR A 123 -14.26 5.70 17.78
C TYR A 123 -14.93 7.05 17.92
N PHE A 124 -14.31 8.10 17.35
CA PHE A 124 -14.82 9.47 17.42
C PHE A 124 -16.14 9.65 16.69
N ASP A 125 -16.25 9.10 15.48
CA ASP A 125 -17.45 9.18 14.63
C ASP A 125 -17.47 7.97 13.69
N PHE A 126 -17.91 6.83 14.22
CA PHE A 126 -17.88 5.54 13.49
C PHE A 126 -18.67 5.59 12.16
N ASP A 127 -19.83 6.23 12.15
CA ASP A 127 -20.72 6.24 10.98
C ASP A 127 -20.12 7.04 9.81
N ASN A 128 -19.33 8.05 10.11
CA ASN A 128 -18.68 8.92 9.14
C ASN A 128 -17.24 8.54 8.79
N ILE A 129 -16.72 7.39 9.27
CA ILE A 129 -15.41 6.87 8.83
C ILE A 129 -15.45 6.62 7.31
N GLN A 130 -14.50 7.20 6.57
CA GLN A 130 -14.39 7.12 5.12
C GLN A 130 -12.96 6.79 4.69
N LEU A 131 -12.83 6.25 3.46
CA LEU A 131 -11.52 6.02 2.82
C LEU A 131 -11.12 7.22 1.97
N ARG A 132 -9.88 7.63 2.11
CA ARG A 132 -9.25 8.67 1.28
C ARG A 132 -8.71 8.07 -0.02
N ASP A 133 -8.47 8.88 -1.04
CA ASP A 133 -7.76 8.45 -2.27
C ASP A 133 -6.29 8.10 -1.98
N THR A 134 -5.72 8.83 -1.04
CA THR A 134 -4.37 8.62 -0.50
C THR A 134 -4.38 7.84 0.81
N GLN A 135 -5.36 6.91 0.99
CA GLN A 135 -5.41 6.06 2.18
C GLN A 135 -4.12 5.29 2.34
N GLU A 136 -3.56 5.32 3.54
CA GLU A 136 -2.37 4.55 3.84
C GLU A 136 -2.69 3.06 3.87
N PHE A 137 -1.84 2.25 3.22
CA PHE A 137 -2.05 0.80 3.14
C PHE A 137 -0.74 0.08 2.82
N TYR A 138 -0.68 -1.19 3.14
CA TYR A 138 0.30 -2.10 2.57
C TYR A 138 -0.32 -3.47 2.29
N ILE A 139 0.41 -4.30 1.54
CA ILE A 139 0.00 -5.67 1.26
C ILE A 139 0.89 -6.61 2.06
N SER A 140 0.32 -7.65 2.65
CA SER A 140 1.04 -8.72 3.34
C SER A 140 0.24 -10.02 3.24
N ASP A 141 0.89 -11.11 2.89
CA ASP A 141 0.31 -12.45 2.91
C ASP A 141 -1.10 -12.56 2.30
N ASN A 142 -1.28 -12.07 1.09
CA ASN A 142 -2.57 -12.02 0.38
C ASN A 142 -3.64 -11.17 1.07
N LYS A 143 -3.25 -10.21 1.89
CA LYS A 143 -4.13 -9.27 2.58
C LYS A 143 -3.80 -7.85 2.23
N LEU A 144 -4.84 -7.05 2.07
CA LEU A 144 -4.77 -5.60 2.02
C LEU A 144 -4.91 -5.07 3.43
N ILE A 145 -3.87 -4.43 3.95
CA ILE A 145 -3.87 -3.82 5.27
C ILE A 145 -4.10 -2.33 5.11
N ILE A 146 -5.23 -1.85 5.59
CA ILE A 146 -5.63 -0.43 5.56
C ILE A 146 -5.24 0.18 6.90
N ILE A 147 -4.57 1.32 6.89
CA ILE A 147 -4.05 1.98 8.08
C ILE A 147 -4.83 3.27 8.32
N PHE A 148 -5.34 3.43 9.54
CA PHE A 148 -5.79 4.69 10.09
C PHE A 148 -4.75 5.16 11.10
N PHE A 149 -4.27 6.38 10.94
CA PHE A 149 -3.24 6.92 11.82
C PHE A 149 -3.75 7.13 13.24
N LYS A 150 -2.83 7.19 14.18
CA LYS A 150 -3.12 7.57 15.55
C LYS A 150 -3.87 8.91 15.58
N TYR A 151 -4.96 8.97 16.34
CA TYR A 151 -5.90 10.10 16.42
C TYR A 151 -6.77 10.34 15.16
N GLU A 152 -6.69 9.52 14.13
CA GLU A 152 -7.51 9.70 12.93
C GLU A 152 -8.98 9.32 13.17
N ILE A 153 -9.22 8.15 13.72
CA ILE A 153 -10.58 7.64 13.97
C ILE A 153 -10.85 7.26 15.43
N ALA A 154 -9.83 7.24 16.28
CA ALA A 154 -9.91 6.86 17.69
C ALA A 154 -8.86 7.62 18.53
N PRO A 155 -8.99 7.65 19.88
CA PRO A 155 -8.01 8.26 20.76
C PRO A 155 -6.61 7.64 20.62
N GLY A 156 -5.59 8.41 20.99
CA GLY A 156 -4.19 7.99 20.84
C GLY A 156 -3.78 6.74 21.61
N CYS A 157 -4.51 6.34 22.64
CA CYS A 157 -4.29 5.06 23.33
C CYS A 157 -4.59 3.84 22.47
N CYS A 158 -5.36 4.00 21.37
CA CYS A 158 -5.61 2.96 20.37
C CYS A 158 -4.45 2.78 19.39
N GLY A 159 -3.48 3.69 19.37
CA GLY A 159 -2.40 3.66 18.38
C GLY A 159 -2.88 3.90 16.96
N SER A 160 -2.06 3.50 15.99
CA SER A 160 -2.49 3.37 14.60
C SER A 160 -3.30 2.09 14.43
N ILE A 161 -4.45 2.17 13.75
CA ILE A 161 -5.37 1.05 13.57
C ILE A 161 -5.14 0.42 12.21
N GLU A 162 -4.77 -0.85 12.19
CA GLU A 162 -4.52 -1.64 10.97
C GLU A 162 -5.67 -2.61 10.73
N ILE A 163 -6.39 -2.44 9.63
CA ILE A 163 -7.53 -3.30 9.25
C ILE A 163 -7.13 -4.20 8.09
N SER A 164 -7.23 -5.51 8.32
CA SER A 164 -6.85 -6.54 7.36
C SER A 164 -8.08 -7.04 6.58
N LEU A 165 -8.06 -6.86 5.26
CA LEU A 165 -9.01 -7.45 4.31
C LEU A 165 -8.31 -8.53 3.50
N ASP A 166 -8.98 -9.67 3.25
CA ASP A 166 -8.47 -10.65 2.29
C ASP A 166 -8.56 -10.05 0.88
N LEU A 167 -7.50 -10.21 0.07
CA LEU A 167 -7.51 -9.71 -1.30
C LEU A 167 -8.62 -10.33 -2.15
N ASN A 168 -9.07 -11.55 -1.82
CA ASN A 168 -10.22 -12.17 -2.48
C ASN A 168 -11.53 -11.43 -2.21
N GLU A 169 -11.68 -10.76 -1.06
CA GLU A 169 -12.89 -9.97 -0.75
C GLU A 169 -13.01 -8.72 -1.62
N VAL A 170 -11.89 -8.23 -2.15
CA VAL A 170 -11.81 -6.98 -2.92
C VAL A 170 -11.39 -7.16 -4.39
N VAL A 171 -11.09 -8.41 -4.80
CA VAL A 171 -10.54 -8.72 -6.13
C VAL A 171 -11.38 -8.18 -7.30
N MET A 172 -12.70 -8.15 -7.17
CA MET A 172 -13.61 -7.65 -8.21
C MET A 172 -13.43 -6.15 -8.50
N TYR A 173 -12.91 -5.41 -7.54
CA TYR A 173 -12.68 -3.97 -7.64
C TYR A 173 -11.24 -3.64 -8.06
N ILE A 174 -10.35 -4.63 -8.12
CA ILE A 174 -8.97 -4.40 -8.54
C ILE A 174 -8.96 -3.90 -9.99
N ASN A 175 -8.16 -2.87 -10.24
CA ASN A 175 -7.96 -2.31 -11.55
C ASN A 175 -7.15 -3.28 -12.42
N PRO A 176 -7.70 -3.83 -13.53
CA PRO A 176 -6.99 -4.76 -14.39
C PRO A 176 -5.79 -4.14 -15.12
N ASN A 177 -5.70 -2.80 -15.13
CA ASN A 177 -4.55 -2.07 -15.66
C ASN A 177 -3.71 -1.44 -14.53
N GLY A 178 -4.05 -1.72 -13.27
CA GLY A 178 -3.37 -1.20 -12.10
C GLY A 178 -2.18 -2.06 -11.66
N PRO A 179 -1.50 -1.66 -10.60
CA PRO A 179 -0.28 -2.34 -10.14
C PRO A 179 -0.52 -3.78 -9.68
N LEU A 180 -1.71 -4.11 -9.22
CA LEU A 180 -2.06 -5.43 -8.71
C LEU A 180 -2.88 -6.29 -9.71
N TYR A 181 -2.85 -5.96 -11.00
CA TYR A 181 -3.61 -6.66 -12.04
C TYR A 181 -3.40 -8.18 -12.05
N PHE A 182 -2.23 -8.65 -11.65
CA PHE A 182 -1.86 -10.07 -11.64
C PHE A 182 -2.65 -10.91 -10.61
N LEU A 183 -3.28 -10.28 -9.62
CA LEU A 183 -4.14 -10.99 -8.67
C LEU A 183 -5.37 -11.62 -9.33
N TYR A 184 -5.76 -11.13 -10.51
CA TYR A 184 -6.77 -11.79 -11.32
C TYR A 184 -6.30 -13.12 -11.91
N ALA A 185 -5.00 -13.24 -12.20
CA ALA A 185 -4.45 -14.42 -12.86
C ALA A 185 -4.46 -15.64 -11.93
N ASP A 186 -4.34 -15.40 -10.63
CA ASP A 186 -4.28 -16.44 -9.61
C ASP A 186 -5.68 -16.72 -8.99
N TYR A 187 -6.70 -15.94 -9.40
CA TYR A 187 -8.07 -16.14 -8.93
C TYR A 187 -8.67 -17.36 -9.64
N ASP A 188 -9.03 -18.38 -8.86
CA ASP A 188 -9.66 -19.61 -9.37
C ASP A 188 -10.99 -19.28 -10.04
N THR A 189 -11.04 -19.48 -11.36
CA THR A 189 -12.24 -19.25 -12.18
C THR A 189 -13.42 -20.13 -11.84
N SER A 190 -13.22 -21.21 -11.07
CA SER A 190 -14.30 -22.09 -10.60
C SER A 190 -15.33 -21.36 -9.72
N HIS A 191 -14.97 -20.22 -9.14
CA HIS A 191 -15.86 -19.36 -8.36
C HIS A 191 -16.64 -18.35 -9.21
N VAL A 192 -16.35 -18.27 -10.51
CA VAL A 192 -16.85 -17.24 -11.45
C VAL A 192 -18.24 -17.53 -12.00
N GLU A 193 -18.76 -18.73 -11.87
CA GLU A 193 -20.06 -19.10 -12.43
C GLU A 193 -21.28 -18.38 -11.83
N ARG A 194 -21.08 -17.48 -10.85
CA ARG A 194 -22.19 -16.83 -10.14
C ARG A 194 -22.43 -15.33 -10.45
N GLY A 195 -21.73 -14.71 -11.39
CA GLY A 195 -22.03 -13.30 -11.70
C GLY A 195 -21.39 -12.74 -12.95
N HIS A 196 -22.20 -12.13 -13.81
CA HIS A 196 -21.77 -11.49 -15.06
C HIS A 196 -20.63 -10.47 -14.93
N THR A 197 -20.45 -9.86 -13.75
CA THR A 197 -19.43 -8.83 -13.51
C THR A 197 -18.02 -9.41 -13.47
N ILE A 198 -17.86 -10.65 -13.03
CA ILE A 198 -16.57 -11.35 -12.98
C ILE A 198 -16.12 -11.75 -14.39
N LEU A 199 -17.05 -12.16 -15.25
CA LEU A 199 -16.76 -12.45 -16.67
C LEU A 199 -16.15 -11.26 -17.41
N PHE A 200 -16.61 -10.03 -17.13
CA PHE A 200 -16.06 -8.79 -17.71
C PHE A 200 -14.61 -8.53 -17.29
N ALA A 201 -14.28 -8.77 -16.04
CA ALA A 201 -12.92 -8.61 -15.53
C ALA A 201 -11.97 -9.63 -16.16
N MET A 202 -12.40 -10.87 -16.31
CA MET A 202 -11.64 -11.95 -16.94
C MET A 202 -11.43 -11.75 -18.43
N ASP A 203 -12.43 -11.26 -19.16
CA ASP A 203 -12.30 -10.95 -20.57
C ASP A 203 -11.33 -9.79 -20.83
N ALA A 204 -11.32 -8.79 -19.95
CA ALA A 204 -10.34 -7.71 -19.97
C ALA A 204 -8.92 -8.26 -19.73
N TYR A 205 -8.74 -9.14 -18.74
CA TYR A 205 -7.46 -9.78 -18.44
C TYR A 205 -6.96 -10.65 -19.60
N LYS A 206 -7.83 -11.50 -20.18
CA LYS A 206 -7.47 -12.33 -21.34
C LYS A 206 -7.02 -11.49 -22.53
N LYS A 207 -7.64 -10.34 -22.78
CA LYS A 207 -7.22 -9.40 -23.82
C LYS A 207 -5.84 -8.81 -23.55
N ILE A 208 -5.54 -8.46 -22.30
CA ILE A 208 -4.26 -7.88 -21.89
C ILE A 208 -3.15 -8.94 -21.95
N SER A 209 -3.37 -10.14 -21.41
CA SER A 209 -2.38 -11.21 -21.42
C SER A 209 -2.08 -11.70 -22.84
N ASN A 210 -3.10 -11.80 -23.70
CA ASN A 210 -2.91 -12.15 -25.12
C ASN A 210 -2.18 -11.07 -25.92
N LYS A 211 -2.34 -9.78 -25.54
CA LYS A 211 -1.60 -8.68 -26.16
C LYS A 211 -0.13 -8.72 -25.73
N SER A 212 0.15 -8.93 -24.44
CA SER A 212 1.51 -9.06 -23.91
C SER A 212 2.27 -10.25 -24.51
N LEU A 213 1.61 -11.42 -24.63
CA LEU A 213 2.19 -12.60 -25.25
C LEU A 213 2.50 -12.40 -26.74
N LYS A 214 1.64 -11.67 -27.48
CA LYS A 214 1.91 -11.32 -28.87
C LYS A 214 3.06 -10.33 -29.03
N GLU A 215 3.18 -9.37 -28.14
CA GLU A 215 4.30 -8.42 -28.13
C GLU A 215 5.64 -9.08 -27.79
N GLU A 216 5.65 -10.08 -26.90
CA GLU A 216 6.82 -10.91 -26.62
C GLU A 216 7.21 -11.82 -27.79
N GLN A 217 6.22 -12.46 -28.45
CA GLN A 217 6.46 -13.30 -29.63
C GLN A 217 6.98 -12.50 -30.82
N LEU A 218 6.52 -11.27 -31.02
CA LEU A 218 7.03 -10.38 -32.06
C LEU A 218 8.48 -9.96 -31.79
N LYS A 219 8.87 -9.70 -30.55
CA LYS A 219 10.26 -9.37 -30.19
C LYS A 219 11.23 -10.54 -30.31
N THR A 220 10.75 -11.77 -30.22
CA THR A 220 11.57 -12.98 -30.39
C THR A 220 11.67 -13.44 -31.86
N ALA A 221 10.82 -12.93 -32.74
CA ALA A 221 10.86 -13.25 -34.18
C ALA A 221 11.78 -12.30 -34.99
N ASP A 222 12.17 -11.16 -34.41
CA ASP A 222 13.05 -10.19 -35.07
C ASP A 222 14.53 -10.28 -34.59
N ASN A 223 14.89 -11.36 -33.89
CA ASN A 223 16.25 -11.76 -33.50
C ASN A 223 16.57 -13.14 -34.12
#